data_dd534a48a00830832e72c35f53aec9bb
#
_entry.id   dd534a48a00830832e72c35f53aec9bb
#
_cell.length_a   1.000
_cell.length_b   1.000
_cell.length_c   1.000
_cell.angle_alpha   90.00
_cell.angle_beta   90.00
_cell.angle_gamma   90.00
#
_symmetry.space_group_name_H-M   'P 1'
#
loop_
_entity.id
_entity.type
_entity.pdbx_description
1 polymer ?
#
loop_
_entity_poly.entity_id
_entity_poly.type
_entity_poly.pdbx_seq_one_letter_code
_entity_poly.pdbx_strand_id
1 'polypeptide(L)'
;MILDLRYNNGGDVLASAVLGTLIAGNDYKGQVYGHVTYNDDRTAAGESGDYRVGDKQTAEGVYEPIETALQHAVGLKTVYVLVSESTASASEMVINGLRGLDIEVNLIGQTTNGKNVGMEGIGRTFHNYDFLFYPITFYIENAKGFRDYATGFVPDLEIDDSSIYPGEFGTTTDQLSYLALDWIKRGKKPVLQASASTRGGVCAVETFGDLWDDRPVQPRGGAVMQPRWEE
;
A
#
# COMPACT_ATOMS: atom_id res chain seq x y z
N MET A 1 -4.73 -3.00 12.66
CA MET A 1 -5.16 -1.95 11.71
C MET A 1 -5.35 -2.60 10.34
N ILE A 2 -6.36 -2.15 9.61
CA ILE A 2 -6.51 -2.46 8.18
C ILE A 2 -6.11 -1.19 7.42
N LEU A 3 -5.20 -1.32 6.46
CA LEU A 3 -4.76 -0.26 5.56
C LEU A 3 -5.23 -0.62 4.14
N ASP A 4 -6.08 0.22 3.56
CA ASP A 4 -6.56 0.00 2.20
C ASP A 4 -5.68 0.76 1.20
N LEU A 5 -4.90 0.01 0.44
CA LEU A 5 -4.07 0.51 -0.66
C LEU A 5 -4.55 0.00 -2.04
N ARG A 6 -5.74 -0.57 -2.10
CA ARG A 6 -6.33 -0.96 -3.38
C ARG A 6 -6.46 0.27 -4.28
N TYR A 7 -6.12 0.10 -5.55
CA TYR A 7 -6.20 1.16 -6.57
C TYR A 7 -5.33 2.39 -6.31
N ASN A 8 -4.44 2.35 -5.30
CA ASN A 8 -3.50 3.42 -5.03
C ASN A 8 -2.19 3.19 -5.79
N ASN A 9 -1.97 3.98 -6.84
CA ASN A 9 -0.80 3.89 -7.71
C ASN A 9 0.49 4.46 -7.10
N GLY A 10 0.47 4.81 -5.83
CA GLY A 10 1.60 5.43 -5.14
C GLY A 10 1.52 6.96 -5.13
N GLY A 11 2.67 7.58 -5.24
CA GLY A 11 2.79 9.04 -5.18
C GLY A 11 4.13 9.46 -4.56
N ASP A 12 4.07 10.33 -3.57
CA ASP A 12 5.24 10.90 -2.92
C ASP A 12 5.92 9.93 -1.95
N VAL A 13 7.25 9.81 -2.06
CA VAL A 13 8.09 8.95 -1.20
C VAL A 13 8.06 9.44 0.25
N LEU A 14 8.04 10.77 0.46
CA LEU A 14 7.93 11.35 1.79
C LEU A 14 6.59 11.00 2.45
N ALA A 15 5.48 11.03 1.70
CA ALA A 15 4.17 10.62 2.21
C ALA A 15 4.17 9.15 2.68
N SER A 16 4.87 8.26 1.95
CA SER A 16 5.09 6.88 2.39
C SER A 16 5.86 6.80 3.72
N ALA A 17 6.93 7.60 3.86
CA ALA A 17 7.73 7.61 5.09
C ALA A 17 6.96 8.18 6.30
N VAL A 18 6.11 9.18 6.07
CA VAL A 18 5.19 9.72 7.09
C VAL A 18 4.20 8.65 7.54
N LEU A 19 3.56 7.96 6.59
CA LEU A 19 2.61 6.88 6.90
C LEU A 19 3.32 5.72 7.61
N GLY A 20 4.51 5.33 7.14
CA GLY A 20 5.35 4.33 7.82
C GLY A 20 5.68 4.70 9.26
N THR A 21 6.01 5.97 9.52
CA THR A 21 6.25 6.50 10.86
C THR A 21 5.02 6.46 11.76
N LEU A 22 3.84 6.85 11.21
CA LEU A 22 2.57 6.77 11.94
C LEU A 22 2.23 5.34 12.37
N ILE A 23 2.54 4.38 11.52
CA ILE A 23 2.27 2.96 11.79
C ILE A 23 3.29 2.39 12.77
N ALA A 24 4.59 2.59 12.51
CA ALA A 24 5.69 2.00 13.27
C ALA A 24 5.80 2.59 14.68
N GLY A 25 5.73 3.90 14.81
CA GLY A 25 5.75 4.58 16.09
C GLY A 25 7.13 4.69 16.76
N ASN A 26 7.10 5.11 18.02
CA ASN A 26 8.30 5.48 18.77
C ASN A 26 9.29 4.33 19.01
N ASP A 27 8.85 3.07 19.02
CA ASP A 27 9.71 1.90 19.19
C ASP A 27 10.74 1.77 18.04
N TYR A 28 10.43 2.35 16.90
CA TYR A 28 11.27 2.29 15.70
C TYR A 28 11.97 3.62 15.36
N LYS A 29 11.82 4.63 16.22
CA LYS A 29 12.42 5.96 15.98
C LYS A 29 13.90 5.86 15.62
N GLY A 30 14.29 6.53 14.51
CA GLY A 30 15.66 6.57 14.00
C GLY A 30 16.07 5.35 13.19
N GLN A 31 15.27 4.28 13.15
CA GLN A 31 15.57 3.14 12.30
C GLN A 31 15.31 3.48 10.83
N VAL A 32 16.07 2.89 9.94
CA VAL A 32 15.90 3.07 8.50
C VAL A 32 14.55 2.47 8.10
N TYR A 33 13.71 3.28 7.48
CA TYR A 33 12.44 2.85 6.87
C TYR A 33 12.64 2.45 5.42
N GLY A 34 13.42 3.24 4.69
CA GLY A 34 13.77 2.99 3.30
C GLY A 34 15.06 3.70 2.93
N HIS A 35 15.74 3.18 1.92
CA HIS A 35 16.92 3.78 1.34
C HIS A 35 16.66 4.08 -0.14
N VAL A 36 17.04 5.28 -0.59
CA VAL A 36 16.96 5.70 -1.99
C VAL A 36 18.34 5.65 -2.58
N THR A 37 18.50 4.87 -3.65
CA THR A 37 19.79 4.69 -4.37
C THR A 37 19.67 5.27 -5.77
N TYR A 38 20.43 6.32 -6.04
CA TYR A 38 20.59 6.91 -7.37
C TYR A 38 21.69 6.17 -8.18
N ASN A 39 21.94 6.62 -9.40
CA ASN A 39 23.07 6.15 -10.18
C ASN A 39 24.43 6.50 -9.51
N ASP A 40 25.53 5.96 -10.06
CA ASP A 40 26.86 6.09 -9.46
C ASP A 40 27.30 7.54 -9.28
N ASP A 41 27.02 8.41 -10.26
CA ASP A 41 27.41 9.82 -10.21
C ASP A 41 26.69 10.57 -9.10
N ARG A 42 25.38 10.40 -8.98
CA ARG A 42 24.56 11.03 -7.95
C ARG A 42 24.82 10.43 -6.57
N THR A 43 25.09 9.14 -6.49
CA THR A 43 25.51 8.48 -5.25
C THR A 43 26.87 9.01 -4.78
N ALA A 44 27.83 9.18 -5.68
CA ALA A 44 29.12 9.80 -5.36
C ALA A 44 28.98 11.28 -4.94
N ALA A 45 27.97 11.97 -5.43
CA ALA A 45 27.62 13.32 -5.00
C ALA A 45 26.87 13.37 -3.64
N GLY A 46 26.59 12.22 -3.03
CA GLY A 46 25.92 12.13 -1.74
C GLY A 46 24.39 12.31 -1.79
N GLU A 47 23.78 12.11 -2.95
CA GLU A 47 22.33 12.27 -3.13
C GLU A 47 21.51 11.04 -2.71
N SER A 48 22.17 9.86 -2.66
CA SER A 48 21.55 8.64 -2.08
C SER A 48 21.44 8.77 -0.57
N GLY A 49 20.34 8.26 0.01
CA GLY A 49 20.14 8.43 1.45
C GLY A 49 18.95 7.70 2.03
N ASP A 50 18.86 7.77 3.35
CA ASP A 50 17.88 7.07 4.15
C ASP A 50 16.66 7.93 4.48
N TYR A 51 15.50 7.32 4.42
CA TYR A 51 14.30 7.74 5.14
C TYR A 51 14.22 6.99 6.45
N ARG A 52 14.18 7.69 7.57
CA ARG A 52 14.13 7.09 8.91
C ARG A 52 12.81 7.38 9.61
N VAL A 53 12.39 6.44 10.44
CA VAL A 53 11.19 6.61 11.27
C VAL A 53 11.38 7.82 12.20
N GLY A 54 10.51 8.81 12.08
CA GLY A 54 10.51 10.00 12.93
C GLY A 54 11.66 10.98 12.69
N ASP A 55 12.37 10.86 11.59
CA ASP A 55 13.48 11.76 11.29
C ASP A 55 13.00 13.07 10.65
N LYS A 56 13.79 14.14 10.89
CA LYS A 56 13.65 15.39 10.16
C LYS A 56 14.32 15.24 8.81
N GLN A 57 13.54 15.14 7.75
CA GLN A 57 14.11 15.22 6.44
C GLN A 57 14.17 16.68 5.99
N THR A 58 15.37 17.23 5.98
CA THR A 58 15.66 18.55 5.40
C THR A 58 16.02 18.40 3.92
N ALA A 59 15.01 18.32 3.06
CA ALA A 59 15.19 18.88 1.73
C ALA A 59 14.88 20.37 1.85
N GLU A 60 15.65 21.25 1.21
CA GLU A 60 15.43 22.71 1.25
C GLU A 60 13.95 23.05 1.03
N GLY A 61 13.34 23.67 2.02
CA GLY A 61 12.01 24.27 1.94
C GLY A 61 10.85 23.42 2.45
N VAL A 62 11.03 22.19 2.85
CA VAL A 62 9.92 21.34 3.28
C VAL A 62 10.34 20.38 4.38
N TYR A 63 9.78 20.54 5.58
CA TYR A 63 9.13 19.55 6.38
C TYR A 63 9.77 19.07 7.66
N GLU A 64 8.92 19.21 8.67
CA GLU A 64 8.94 18.42 9.89
C GLU A 64 7.84 17.31 9.89
N PRO A 65 7.26 16.82 8.75
CA PRO A 65 6.10 15.93 8.81
C PRO A 65 6.43 14.56 9.38
N ILE A 66 7.64 14.04 9.15
CA ILE A 66 8.03 12.73 9.68
C ILE A 66 8.19 12.79 11.21
N GLU A 67 8.85 13.83 11.74
CA GLU A 67 8.99 14.02 13.20
C GLU A 67 7.63 14.29 13.84
N THR A 68 6.81 15.13 13.25
CA THR A 68 5.45 15.44 13.74
C THR A 68 4.56 14.21 13.73
N ALA A 69 4.72 13.31 12.77
CA ALA A 69 3.97 12.07 12.69
C ALA A 69 4.16 11.19 13.94
N LEU A 70 5.33 11.21 14.57
CA LEU A 70 5.56 10.44 15.81
C LEU A 70 4.61 10.82 16.95
N GLN A 71 4.13 12.06 17.00
CA GLN A 71 3.20 12.52 18.04
C GLN A 71 1.83 11.87 17.92
N HIS A 72 1.51 11.35 16.73
CA HIS A 72 0.23 10.71 16.39
C HIS A 72 0.39 9.23 16.04
N ALA A 73 1.58 8.68 16.24
CA ALA A 73 1.89 7.33 15.83
C ALA A 73 1.17 6.28 16.68
N VAL A 74 0.74 5.21 16.03
CA VAL A 74 -0.04 4.13 16.64
C VAL A 74 0.85 3.04 17.25
N GLY A 75 2.04 2.80 16.69
CA GLY A 75 3.01 1.83 17.21
C GLY A 75 2.58 0.37 17.03
N LEU A 76 2.26 -0.01 15.80
CA LEU A 76 1.75 -1.34 15.50
C LEU A 76 2.87 -2.34 15.21
N LYS A 77 2.64 -3.60 15.59
CA LYS A 77 3.51 -4.75 15.26
C LYS A 77 2.94 -5.60 14.13
N THR A 78 1.65 -5.45 13.81
CA THR A 78 0.96 -6.18 12.74
C THR A 78 0.01 -5.25 12.00
N VAL A 79 0.05 -5.30 10.68
CA VAL A 79 -0.82 -4.54 9.77
C VAL A 79 -1.40 -5.47 8.72
N TYR A 80 -2.67 -5.30 8.42
CA TYR A 80 -3.37 -5.98 7.32
C TYR A 80 -3.55 -4.98 6.20
N VAL A 81 -3.06 -5.29 5.01
CA VAL A 81 -3.07 -4.36 3.88
C VAL A 81 -3.89 -4.96 2.75
N LEU A 82 -4.91 -4.21 2.33
CA LEU A 82 -5.70 -4.56 1.16
C LEU A 82 -4.98 -4.04 -0.09
N VAL A 83 -4.73 -4.93 -1.04
CA VAL A 83 -3.92 -4.65 -2.23
C VAL A 83 -4.60 -5.10 -3.52
N SER A 84 -4.25 -4.46 -4.63
CA SER A 84 -4.68 -4.82 -5.97
C SER A 84 -3.51 -4.70 -6.96
N GLU A 85 -3.69 -5.11 -8.21
CA GLU A 85 -2.70 -4.91 -9.28
C GLU A 85 -2.32 -3.44 -9.50
N SER A 86 -3.19 -2.51 -9.09
CA SER A 86 -2.94 -1.07 -9.14
C SER A 86 -2.14 -0.54 -7.94
N THR A 87 -1.95 -1.33 -6.90
CA THR A 87 -1.10 -0.93 -5.76
C THR A 87 0.35 -0.85 -6.21
N ALA A 88 0.93 0.36 -6.26
CA ALA A 88 2.23 0.59 -6.90
C ALA A 88 3.12 1.60 -6.15
N SER A 89 4.43 1.57 -6.43
CA SER A 89 5.37 2.65 -6.10
C SER A 89 5.40 2.99 -4.60
N ALA A 90 5.06 4.23 -4.20
CA ALA A 90 5.05 4.64 -2.79
C ALA A 90 4.12 3.79 -1.91
N SER A 91 3.04 3.22 -2.46
CA SER A 91 2.19 2.24 -1.76
C SER A 91 2.93 0.93 -1.49
N GLU A 92 3.72 0.45 -2.45
CA GLU A 92 4.58 -0.73 -2.27
C GLU A 92 5.75 -0.43 -1.33
N MET A 93 6.25 0.81 -1.33
CA MET A 93 7.24 1.26 -0.35
C MET A 93 6.70 1.19 1.08
N VAL A 94 5.42 1.46 1.32
CA VAL A 94 4.81 1.27 2.65
C VAL A 94 4.92 -0.20 3.08
N ILE A 95 4.55 -1.12 2.22
CA ILE A 95 4.66 -2.56 2.47
C ILE A 95 6.10 -2.96 2.75
N ASN A 96 7.01 -2.56 1.85
CA ASN A 96 8.43 -2.91 1.92
C ASN A 96 9.11 -2.32 3.16
N GLY A 97 8.89 -1.05 3.44
CA GLY A 97 9.48 -0.35 4.57
C GLY A 97 9.05 -0.94 5.91
N LEU A 98 7.76 -1.23 6.08
CA LEU A 98 7.26 -1.87 7.30
C LEU A 98 7.84 -3.28 7.49
N ARG A 99 7.95 -4.08 6.42
CA ARG A 99 8.62 -5.39 6.45
C ARG A 99 10.12 -5.27 6.78
N GLY A 100 10.76 -4.20 6.33
CA GLY A 100 12.14 -3.87 6.68
C GLY A 100 12.34 -3.62 8.18
N LEU A 101 11.33 -3.09 8.85
CA LEU A 101 11.29 -2.84 10.29
C LEU A 101 10.83 -4.05 11.13
N ASP A 102 10.68 -5.23 10.53
CA ASP A 102 10.14 -6.43 11.19
C ASP A 102 8.70 -6.28 11.70
N ILE A 103 7.95 -5.34 11.12
CA ILE A 103 6.50 -5.27 11.32
C ILE A 103 5.85 -6.32 10.44
N GLU A 104 4.97 -7.12 11.02
CA GLU A 104 4.20 -8.13 10.29
C GLU A 104 3.20 -7.45 9.36
N VAL A 105 3.35 -7.66 8.05
CA VAL A 105 2.47 -7.11 7.02
C VAL A 105 1.78 -8.23 6.29
N ASN A 106 0.50 -8.40 6.57
CA ASN A 106 -0.38 -9.40 5.96
C ASN A 106 -1.12 -8.80 4.77
N LEU A 107 -0.87 -9.29 3.56
CA LEU A 107 -1.47 -8.78 2.33
C LEU A 107 -2.71 -9.59 1.94
N ILE A 108 -3.77 -8.88 1.56
CA ILE A 108 -5.05 -9.45 1.15
C ILE A 108 -5.47 -8.80 -0.17
N GLY A 109 -5.73 -9.60 -1.20
CA GLY A 109 -6.16 -9.11 -2.51
C GLY A 109 -5.38 -9.73 -3.66
N GLN A 110 -4.88 -8.91 -4.58
CA GLN A 110 -4.14 -9.33 -5.77
C GLN A 110 -2.67 -8.96 -5.65
N THR A 111 -1.81 -9.64 -6.45
CA THR A 111 -0.39 -9.27 -6.57
C THR A 111 -0.25 -7.81 -6.98
N THR A 112 0.60 -7.07 -6.27
CA THR A 112 0.83 -5.65 -6.53
C THR A 112 1.57 -5.40 -7.85
N ASN A 113 1.73 -4.14 -8.23
CA ASN A 113 2.28 -3.75 -9.54
C ASN A 113 3.76 -4.12 -9.74
N GLY A 114 4.58 -4.01 -8.70
CA GLY A 114 6.03 -4.27 -8.79
C GLY A 114 6.87 -3.06 -9.18
N LYS A 115 6.40 -1.84 -8.95
CA LYS A 115 7.17 -0.62 -9.24
C LYS A 115 8.14 -0.30 -8.09
N ASN A 116 9.31 -0.93 -8.13
CA ASN A 116 10.39 -0.77 -7.15
C ASN A 116 11.35 0.40 -7.45
N VAL A 117 10.96 1.29 -8.36
CA VAL A 117 11.75 2.44 -8.83
C VAL A 117 10.99 3.73 -8.65
N GLY A 118 11.73 4.84 -8.50
CA GLY A 118 11.18 6.18 -8.43
C GLY A 118 11.57 7.07 -9.60
N MET A 119 10.81 8.14 -9.76
CA MET A 119 10.96 9.11 -10.83
C MET A 119 11.01 10.52 -10.25
N GLU A 120 11.78 11.40 -10.90
CA GLU A 120 11.82 12.82 -10.58
C GLU A 120 11.38 13.64 -11.78
N GLY A 121 10.64 14.73 -11.52
CA GLY A 121 10.24 15.65 -12.57
C GLY A 121 11.40 16.54 -13.01
N ILE A 122 11.77 16.48 -14.29
CA ILE A 122 12.78 17.35 -14.91
C ILE A 122 12.09 18.30 -15.88
N GLY A 123 12.01 19.57 -15.50
CA GLY A 123 11.47 20.63 -16.36
C GLY A 123 12.48 21.11 -17.41
N ARG A 124 12.02 21.35 -18.62
CA ARG A 124 12.79 21.97 -19.71
C ARG A 124 11.88 22.87 -20.53
N THR A 125 12.38 24.03 -20.89
CA THR A 125 11.73 24.95 -21.83
C THR A 125 12.39 24.81 -23.21
N PHE A 126 11.60 24.58 -24.23
CA PHE A 126 12.06 24.49 -25.61
C PHE A 126 11.07 25.21 -26.54
N HIS A 127 11.55 26.16 -27.33
CA HIS A 127 10.72 26.95 -28.25
C HIS A 127 9.45 27.58 -27.61
N ASN A 128 9.55 28.14 -26.41
CA ASN A 128 8.45 28.71 -25.62
C ASN A 128 7.41 27.69 -25.14
N TYR A 129 7.71 26.39 -25.18
CA TYR A 129 6.91 25.33 -24.57
C TYR A 129 7.64 24.75 -23.37
N ASP A 130 6.93 24.58 -22.27
CA ASP A 130 7.45 23.93 -21.09
C ASP A 130 7.13 22.44 -21.15
N PHE A 131 8.17 21.62 -20.96
CA PHE A 131 8.07 20.17 -20.91
C PHE A 131 8.47 19.68 -19.53
N LEU A 132 7.76 18.70 -19.03
CA LEU A 132 8.07 18.01 -17.79
C LEU A 132 8.27 16.53 -18.10
N PHE A 133 9.47 16.02 -17.80
CA PHE A 133 9.84 14.63 -17.99
C PHE A 133 9.94 13.95 -16.63
N TYR A 134 9.53 12.69 -16.55
CA TYR A 134 9.65 11.86 -15.35
C TYR A 134 10.48 10.61 -15.62
N PRO A 135 11.82 10.74 -15.79
CA PRO A 135 12.67 9.58 -15.93
C PRO A 135 12.74 8.79 -14.63
N ILE A 136 12.97 7.49 -14.74
CA ILE A 136 13.37 6.65 -13.60
C ILE A 136 14.77 7.11 -13.18
N THR A 137 14.94 7.49 -11.90
CA THR A 137 16.18 8.06 -11.39
C THR A 137 16.75 7.31 -10.20
N PHE A 138 15.94 6.55 -9.47
CA PHE A 138 16.39 5.85 -8.28
C PHE A 138 15.66 4.52 -8.03
N TYR A 139 16.31 3.66 -7.23
CA TYR A 139 15.70 2.49 -6.60
C TYR A 139 15.32 2.78 -5.16
N ILE A 140 14.35 2.01 -4.64
CA ILE A 140 13.92 2.08 -3.24
C ILE A 140 14.14 0.71 -2.60
N GLU A 141 14.94 0.70 -1.54
CA GLU A 141 15.23 -0.49 -0.73
C GLU A 141 14.64 -0.30 0.69
N ASN A 142 14.37 -1.39 1.38
CA ASN A 142 14.02 -1.33 2.80
C ASN A 142 15.28 -1.38 3.70
N ALA A 143 15.09 -1.34 5.02
CA ALA A 143 16.18 -1.39 6.00
C ALA A 143 17.10 -2.63 5.87
N LYS A 144 16.65 -3.68 5.18
CA LYS A 144 17.39 -4.93 4.95
C LYS A 144 18.03 -4.99 3.56
N GLY A 145 17.98 -3.90 2.80
CA GLY A 145 18.46 -3.82 1.42
C GLY A 145 17.58 -4.56 0.41
N PHE A 146 16.34 -4.93 0.80
CA PHE A 146 15.45 -5.63 -0.11
C PHE A 146 14.76 -4.65 -1.06
N ARG A 147 14.91 -4.90 -2.37
CA ARG A 147 14.30 -4.14 -3.47
C ARG A 147 13.78 -5.04 -4.60
N ASP A 148 13.91 -6.35 -4.47
CA ASP A 148 13.60 -7.31 -5.54
C ASP A 148 12.12 -7.69 -5.53
N TYR A 149 11.26 -6.68 -5.79
CA TYR A 149 9.82 -6.86 -5.95
C TYR A 149 9.29 -6.31 -7.29
N ALA A 150 10.11 -6.36 -8.33
CA ALA A 150 9.70 -5.91 -9.68
C ALA A 150 8.54 -6.71 -10.28
N THR A 151 8.22 -7.87 -9.72
CA THR A 151 7.03 -8.68 -10.09
C THR A 151 5.84 -8.48 -9.14
N GLY A 152 5.92 -7.51 -8.24
CA GLY A 152 4.92 -7.25 -7.23
C GLY A 152 5.08 -8.09 -5.96
N PHE A 153 4.36 -7.69 -4.92
CA PHE A 153 4.19 -8.48 -3.71
C PHE A 153 3.01 -9.41 -3.89
N VAL A 154 3.27 -10.71 -3.79
CA VAL A 154 2.20 -11.73 -3.79
C VAL A 154 1.45 -11.65 -2.46
N PRO A 155 0.11 -11.57 -2.46
CA PRO A 155 -0.66 -11.48 -1.24
C PRO A 155 -0.63 -12.79 -0.43
N ASP A 156 -0.72 -12.67 0.89
CA ASP A 156 -0.84 -13.81 1.78
C ASP A 156 -2.20 -14.50 1.63
N LEU A 157 -3.24 -13.73 1.33
CA LEU A 157 -4.57 -14.19 0.99
C LEU A 157 -4.97 -13.64 -0.37
N GLU A 158 -4.84 -14.47 -1.40
CA GLU A 158 -5.11 -14.07 -2.79
C GLU A 158 -6.61 -14.07 -3.06
N ILE A 159 -7.12 -12.92 -3.51
CA ILE A 159 -8.52 -12.69 -3.89
C ILE A 159 -8.54 -11.78 -5.10
N ASP A 160 -9.18 -12.26 -6.17
CA ASP A 160 -9.50 -11.41 -7.31
C ASP A 160 -10.80 -10.63 -7.02
N ASP A 161 -10.67 -9.35 -6.66
CA ASP A 161 -11.81 -8.47 -6.41
C ASP A 161 -12.36 -7.82 -7.69
N SER A 162 -11.67 -7.97 -8.82
CA SER A 162 -12.11 -7.43 -10.12
C SER A 162 -13.43 -8.05 -10.62
N SER A 163 -13.70 -9.28 -10.19
CA SER A 163 -14.91 -10.04 -10.54
C SER A 163 -16.06 -9.89 -9.53
N ILE A 164 -15.83 -9.18 -8.43
CA ILE A 164 -16.73 -9.07 -7.29
C ILE A 164 -17.12 -7.59 -7.13
N TYR A 165 -18.41 -7.32 -6.94
CA TYR A 165 -18.81 -5.98 -6.50
C TYR A 165 -18.25 -5.75 -5.09
N PRO A 166 -17.39 -4.75 -4.89
CA PRO A 166 -16.63 -4.62 -3.64
C PRO A 166 -17.50 -4.27 -2.42
N GLY A 167 -18.77 -3.98 -2.61
CA GLY A 167 -19.63 -3.45 -1.56
C GLY A 167 -19.28 -2.01 -1.22
N GLU A 168 -19.61 -1.56 -0.02
CA GLU A 168 -19.21 -0.26 0.49
C GLU A 168 -17.85 -0.40 1.18
N PHE A 169 -16.84 0.31 0.68
CA PHE A 169 -15.47 0.23 1.17
C PHE A 169 -15.36 0.45 2.68
N GLY A 170 -14.56 -0.37 3.34
CA GLY A 170 -14.33 -0.30 4.77
C GLY A 170 -15.47 -0.85 5.63
N THR A 171 -16.53 -1.39 5.02
CA THR A 171 -17.63 -2.04 5.73
C THR A 171 -17.53 -3.56 5.65
N THR A 172 -18.39 -4.27 6.36
CA THR A 172 -18.48 -5.73 6.29
C THR A 172 -19.12 -6.25 4.99
N THR A 173 -19.64 -5.37 4.14
CA THR A 173 -20.13 -5.73 2.80
C THR A 173 -18.98 -5.73 1.77
N ASP A 174 -17.86 -5.09 2.09
CA ASP A 174 -16.62 -5.18 1.32
C ASP A 174 -15.88 -6.47 1.70
N GLN A 175 -15.75 -7.38 0.74
CA GLN A 175 -15.21 -8.71 0.97
C GLN A 175 -13.78 -8.70 1.52
N LEU A 176 -12.89 -7.84 1.01
CA LEU A 176 -11.51 -7.79 1.47
C LEU A 176 -11.43 -7.25 2.90
N SER A 177 -12.19 -6.21 3.22
CA SER A 177 -12.30 -5.68 4.59
C SER A 177 -12.87 -6.72 5.55
N TYR A 178 -13.88 -7.47 5.12
CA TYR A 178 -14.45 -8.56 5.92
C TYR A 178 -13.41 -9.64 6.22
N LEU A 179 -12.65 -10.10 5.22
CA LEU A 179 -11.62 -11.12 5.39
C LEU A 179 -10.49 -10.66 6.30
N ALA A 180 -10.08 -9.39 6.18
CA ALA A 180 -9.10 -8.80 7.09
C ALA A 180 -9.61 -8.78 8.53
N LEU A 181 -10.87 -8.40 8.75
CA LEU A 181 -11.50 -8.41 10.07
C LEU A 181 -11.63 -9.84 10.64
N ASP A 182 -12.01 -10.81 9.81
CA ASP A 182 -12.08 -12.23 10.22
C ASP A 182 -10.70 -12.75 10.64
N TRP A 183 -9.66 -12.44 9.85
CA TRP A 183 -8.28 -12.81 10.19
C TRP A 183 -7.84 -12.19 11.54
N ILE A 184 -8.10 -10.91 11.73
CA ILE A 184 -7.80 -10.21 13.00
C ILE A 184 -8.53 -10.87 14.18
N LYS A 185 -9.83 -11.10 14.05
CA LYS A 185 -10.65 -11.66 15.13
C LYS A 185 -10.26 -13.09 15.51
N ARG A 186 -9.93 -13.93 14.54
CA ARG A 186 -9.58 -15.33 14.77
C ARG A 186 -8.10 -15.55 15.08
N GLY A 187 -7.25 -14.55 14.81
CA GLY A 187 -5.79 -14.67 14.93
C GLY A 187 -5.17 -15.67 13.95
N LYS A 188 -5.88 -16.05 12.88
CA LYS A 188 -5.41 -16.99 11.85
C LYS A 188 -5.96 -16.62 10.47
N LYS A 189 -5.16 -16.90 9.44
CA LYS A 189 -5.53 -16.65 8.05
C LYS A 189 -6.80 -17.42 7.67
N PRO A 190 -7.82 -16.75 7.06
CA PRO A 190 -8.99 -17.41 6.52
C PRO A 190 -8.63 -18.46 5.47
N VAL A 191 -9.37 -19.56 5.46
CA VAL A 191 -9.26 -20.58 4.41
C VAL A 191 -10.38 -20.35 3.40
N LEU A 192 -10.00 -20.04 2.17
CA LEU A 192 -10.95 -19.90 1.08
C LEU A 192 -11.30 -21.27 0.55
N GLN A 193 -12.58 -21.63 0.59
CA GLN A 193 -13.04 -22.84 -0.09
C GLN A 193 -13.28 -22.53 -1.58
N ALA A 194 -12.62 -23.29 -2.45
CA ALA A 194 -12.93 -23.27 -3.86
C ALA A 194 -14.36 -23.76 -4.06
N SER A 195 -15.29 -22.86 -4.43
CA SER A 195 -16.61 -23.29 -4.84
C SER A 195 -16.49 -24.03 -6.17
N ALA A 196 -16.90 -25.29 -6.20
CA ALA A 196 -17.00 -26.09 -7.40
C ALA A 196 -18.19 -25.60 -8.27
N SER A 197 -18.11 -24.39 -8.83
CA SER A 197 -19.07 -23.94 -9.84
C SER A 197 -18.35 -23.19 -10.95
N THR A 198 -18.26 -23.86 -12.05
CA THR A 198 -18.00 -23.33 -13.37
C THR A 198 -19.02 -22.26 -13.72
N ARG A 199 -18.60 -21.02 -13.64
CA ARG A 199 -19.12 -19.75 -14.18
C ARG A 199 -19.21 -18.67 -13.08
N GLY A 200 -18.19 -17.80 -13.04
CA GLY A 200 -18.17 -16.62 -12.17
C GLY A 200 -17.97 -17.04 -10.68
N GLY A 201 -16.75 -17.47 -10.36
CA GLY A 201 -16.46 -18.04 -9.04
C GLY A 201 -16.47 -16.98 -7.95
N VAL A 202 -17.54 -16.92 -7.18
CA VAL A 202 -17.50 -16.30 -5.85
C VAL A 202 -16.85 -17.32 -4.91
N CYS A 203 -15.68 -17.01 -4.35
CA CYS A 203 -15.13 -17.78 -3.24
C CYS A 203 -16.09 -17.65 -2.07
N ALA A 204 -16.83 -18.70 -1.77
CA ALA A 204 -17.63 -18.76 -0.55
C ALA A 204 -16.69 -19.02 0.63
N VAL A 205 -16.62 -18.11 1.56
CA VAL A 205 -16.03 -18.35 2.89
C VAL A 205 -17.09 -19.07 3.71
N GLU A 206 -16.78 -20.26 4.24
CA GLU A 206 -17.72 -21.11 4.97
C GLU A 206 -18.39 -20.46 6.21
N THR A 207 -18.02 -19.25 6.55
CA THR A 207 -18.38 -18.61 7.81
C THR A 207 -19.10 -17.28 7.68
N PHE A 208 -19.71 -16.99 6.53
CA PHE A 208 -20.51 -15.78 6.39
C PHE A 208 -21.74 -15.73 7.33
N GLY A 209 -22.17 -16.87 7.84
CA GLY A 209 -23.37 -16.99 8.68
C GLY A 209 -23.18 -16.72 10.17
N ASP A 210 -22.00 -16.99 10.72
CA ASP A 210 -21.84 -17.07 12.19
C ASP A 210 -21.44 -15.75 12.88
N LEU A 211 -21.07 -14.72 12.14
CA LEU A 211 -20.58 -13.47 12.72
C LEU A 211 -21.61 -12.34 12.78
N TRP A 212 -22.71 -12.42 12.02
CA TRP A 212 -23.71 -11.34 11.91
C TRP A 212 -25.10 -11.90 11.59
N ASP A 213 -25.74 -12.56 12.53
CA ASP A 213 -27.01 -13.27 12.35
C ASP A 213 -28.26 -12.39 12.19
N ASP A 214 -28.15 -11.06 12.13
CA ASP A 214 -29.32 -10.17 12.20
C ASP A 214 -29.51 -9.19 11.04
N ARG A 215 -28.94 -9.39 9.85
CA ARG A 215 -29.19 -8.45 8.75
C ARG A 215 -29.70 -9.09 7.47
N PRO A 216 -30.82 -8.59 6.90
CA PRO A 216 -31.34 -9.09 5.64
C PRO A 216 -30.36 -8.79 4.49
N VAL A 217 -30.04 -9.84 3.72
CA VAL A 217 -29.31 -9.71 2.45
C VAL A 217 -30.18 -8.89 1.49
N GLN A 218 -29.71 -7.72 1.10
CA GLN A 218 -30.39 -6.90 0.09
C GLN A 218 -30.26 -7.58 -1.29
N PRO A 219 -31.35 -7.60 -2.09
CA PRO A 219 -31.29 -8.20 -3.43
C PRO A 219 -30.38 -7.40 -4.37
N ARG A 220 -29.61 -8.12 -5.14
CA ARG A 220 -28.75 -7.56 -6.20
C ARG A 220 -29.59 -6.86 -7.27
N GLY A 221 -29.42 -5.59 -7.45
CA GLY A 221 -30.03 -4.82 -8.52
C GLY A 221 -29.82 -3.32 -8.32
N GLY A 222 -28.65 -2.83 -8.68
CA GLY A 222 -28.37 -1.40 -8.70
C GLY A 222 -27.44 -1.08 -9.87
N ALA A 223 -27.90 -0.21 -10.78
CA ALA A 223 -27.16 0.25 -11.93
C ALA A 223 -25.89 0.96 -11.51
N VAL A 224 -24.79 0.61 -12.16
CA VAL A 224 -23.49 1.29 -12.03
C VAL A 224 -23.63 2.70 -12.58
N MET A 225 -23.58 3.73 -11.71
CA MET A 225 -23.36 5.11 -12.16
C MET A 225 -21.88 5.33 -12.38
N GLN A 226 -21.51 5.53 -13.64
CA GLN A 226 -20.18 6.03 -13.99
C GLN A 226 -20.08 7.51 -13.58
N PRO A 227 -18.96 7.95 -12.96
CA PRO A 227 -18.76 9.37 -12.69
C PRO A 227 -18.61 10.12 -14.03
N ARG A 228 -19.42 11.16 -14.22
CA ARG A 228 -19.22 12.13 -15.29
C ARG A 228 -18.16 13.12 -14.82
N TRP A 229 -17.08 13.21 -15.57
CA TRP A 229 -16.17 14.35 -15.50
C TRP A 229 -16.74 15.40 -16.43
N GLU A 230 -17.12 16.57 -15.90
CA GLU A 230 -17.40 17.75 -16.70
C GLU A 230 -16.07 18.37 -17.14
N GLU A 231 -16.00 18.80 -18.42
CA GLU A 231 -14.85 19.46 -19.07
C GLU A 231 -14.53 20.84 -18.47
#